data_c1ce736879465ad264fe41876df04419
#
_entry.id   c1ce736879465ad264fe41876df04419
#
_cell.length_a   1.000
_cell.length_b   1.000
_cell.length_c   1.000
_cell.angle_alpha   90.00
_cell.angle_beta   90.00
_cell.angle_gamma   90.00
#
_symmetry.space_group_name_H-M   'P 1'
#
loop_
_entity.id
_entity.type
_entity.pdbx_description
1 polymer ?
#
loop_
_entity_poly.entity_id
_entity_poly.type
_entity_poly.pdbx_seq_one_letter_code
_entity_poly.pdbx_strand_id
1 'polypeptide(L)'
;MTIVFHGVRGSTPCHSPEVQRYGGNTSCVSLVAPGQDPLVFDLGTGLRYFGKQLDVAVSSVNVLVSHLHWDHIQGLPFLPQLQRDDCALNIWAPAQDDGRTAHECLNAAICQPMFPVSLEAIGATVEVHDVEPSDWKIGAFDVNAVNVPHIGPTLGYRVTYNDRSIVYISDHQEPSDASLFDPAVLELCNNADVLIHDAQFTDVDYVGREHWGHCRIDYAFALAVEAGVSTLVLFHHDPSRSDDELDAIEGEYKLRGADAGVDVVVAREGMELFVPCHADVHA
;
A
#
# COMPACT_ATOMS: atom_id res chain seq x y z
N MET A 1 4.46 -12.73 -11.10
CA MET A 1 4.81 -11.41 -10.54
C MET A 1 5.19 -11.52 -9.07
N THR A 2 5.96 -10.57 -8.55
CA THR A 2 6.43 -10.59 -7.16
C THR A 2 6.01 -9.29 -6.46
N ILE A 3 5.44 -9.42 -5.28
CA ILE A 3 5.14 -8.32 -4.38
C ILE A 3 6.29 -8.23 -3.37
N VAL A 4 6.85 -7.04 -3.15
CA VAL A 4 7.93 -6.81 -2.17
C VAL A 4 7.51 -5.72 -1.20
N PHE A 5 7.63 -5.99 0.10
CA PHE A 5 7.25 -5.07 1.16
C PHE A 5 8.46 -4.29 1.65
N HIS A 6 8.46 -2.97 1.50
CA HIS A 6 9.57 -2.07 1.89
C HIS A 6 9.26 -1.26 3.15
N GLY A 7 7.99 -1.13 3.50
CA GLY A 7 7.50 -0.51 4.70
C GLY A 7 6.08 -0.99 4.99
N VAL A 8 5.78 -1.29 6.25
CA VAL A 8 4.57 -2.01 6.67
C VAL A 8 3.86 -1.36 7.86
N ARG A 9 4.41 -0.27 8.40
CA ARG A 9 3.85 0.45 9.56
C ARG A 9 2.90 1.54 9.14
N GLY A 10 1.89 1.77 9.98
CA GLY A 10 0.96 2.86 9.85
C GLY A 10 1.38 4.11 10.61
N SER A 11 0.79 5.23 10.26
CA SER A 11 0.82 6.53 10.94
C SER A 11 2.21 7.18 11.09
N THR A 12 3.24 6.45 11.49
CA THR A 12 4.59 7.00 11.70
C THR A 12 5.65 5.90 11.69
N PRO A 13 6.87 6.18 11.20
CA PRO A 13 7.94 5.21 11.31
C PRO A 13 8.33 4.99 12.77
N CYS A 14 8.72 3.78 13.11
CA CYS A 14 9.12 3.39 14.45
C CYS A 14 10.47 2.68 14.46
N HIS A 15 11.16 2.75 15.60
CA HIS A 15 12.44 2.09 15.78
C HIS A 15 12.64 1.71 17.26
N SER A 16 12.72 0.42 17.54
CA SER A 16 13.12 -0.15 18.83
C SER A 16 13.62 -1.58 18.61
N PRO A 17 14.26 -2.21 19.60
CA PRO A 17 14.60 -3.63 19.52
C PRO A 17 13.38 -4.55 19.29
N GLU A 18 12.19 -4.10 19.66
CA GLU A 18 10.94 -4.86 19.65
C GLU A 18 10.22 -4.85 18.30
N VAL A 19 10.71 -4.08 17.31
CA VAL A 19 10.09 -3.94 15.99
C VAL A 19 11.03 -4.30 14.83
N GLN A 20 12.16 -4.93 15.11
CA GLN A 20 13.22 -5.15 14.09
C GLN A 20 12.91 -6.28 13.12
N ARG A 21 12.11 -7.28 13.53
CA ARG A 21 11.78 -8.44 12.68
C ARG A 21 10.73 -8.11 11.61
N TYR A 22 9.78 -7.26 11.95
CA TYR A 22 8.76 -6.81 11.02
C TYR A 22 9.14 -5.50 10.31
N GLY A 23 10.02 -4.71 10.92
CA GLY A 23 10.47 -3.43 10.40
C GLY A 23 9.66 -2.24 10.93
N GLY A 24 10.15 -1.04 10.68
CA GLY A 24 9.59 0.19 11.22
C GLY A 24 9.33 1.28 10.17
N ASN A 25 9.46 0.98 8.87
CA ASN A 25 9.15 1.94 7.82
C ASN A 25 7.65 1.97 7.51
N THR A 26 7.17 3.15 7.10
CA THR A 26 5.78 3.36 6.71
C THR A 26 5.51 2.87 5.28
N SER A 27 4.25 2.82 4.92
CA SER A 27 3.64 2.17 3.77
C SER A 27 4.40 2.32 2.45
N CYS A 28 5.00 1.24 1.98
CA CYS A 28 5.61 1.15 0.66
C CYS A 28 5.69 -0.31 0.22
N VAL A 29 5.00 -0.64 -0.87
CA VAL A 29 4.98 -1.99 -1.45
C VAL A 29 5.26 -1.89 -2.94
N SER A 30 6.14 -2.71 -3.48
CA SER A 30 6.39 -2.76 -4.93
C SER A 30 5.87 -4.03 -5.56
N LEU A 31 5.41 -3.90 -6.79
CA LEU A 31 4.99 -4.98 -7.67
C LEU A 31 5.95 -5.05 -8.85
N VAL A 32 6.60 -6.18 -8.99
CA VAL A 32 7.56 -6.45 -10.06
C VAL A 32 7.02 -7.56 -10.96
N ALA A 33 6.89 -7.25 -12.26
CA ALA A 33 6.46 -8.21 -13.27
C ALA A 33 7.48 -8.26 -14.43
N PRO A 34 7.68 -9.44 -15.06
CA PRO A 34 8.64 -9.58 -16.15
C PRO A 34 8.39 -8.61 -17.29
N GLY A 35 9.41 -7.84 -17.69
CA GLY A 35 9.34 -6.91 -18.81
C GLY A 35 8.50 -5.65 -18.58
N GLN A 36 8.09 -5.38 -17.33
CA GLN A 36 7.39 -4.17 -16.95
C GLN A 36 8.26 -3.28 -16.07
N ASP A 37 8.06 -1.96 -16.16
CA ASP A 37 8.58 -1.03 -15.17
C ASP A 37 7.93 -1.33 -13.81
N PRO A 38 8.66 -1.14 -12.70
CA PRO A 38 8.13 -1.40 -11.38
C PRO A 38 6.93 -0.49 -11.07
N LEU A 39 5.93 -1.07 -10.42
CA LEU A 39 4.76 -0.38 -9.88
C LEU A 39 4.88 -0.38 -8.35
N VAL A 40 4.71 0.78 -7.73
CA VAL A 40 4.83 0.96 -6.28
C VAL A 40 3.50 1.44 -5.72
N PHE A 41 3.08 0.89 -4.60
CA PHE A 41 1.99 1.40 -3.79
C PHE A 41 2.58 2.21 -2.64
N ASP A 42 2.18 3.47 -2.56
CA ASP A 42 2.59 4.48 -1.60
C ASP A 42 4.09 4.84 -1.56
N LEU A 43 4.35 6.01 -1.02
CA LEU A 43 5.63 6.70 -0.95
C LEU A 43 6.11 6.89 0.49
N GLY A 44 5.75 5.97 1.40
CA GLY A 44 6.21 6.01 2.79
C GLY A 44 7.73 5.83 2.91
N THR A 45 8.25 5.79 4.14
CA THR A 45 9.70 5.76 4.38
C THR A 45 10.40 4.53 3.81
N GLY A 46 9.66 3.43 3.56
CA GLY A 46 10.17 2.25 2.85
C GLY A 46 10.67 2.51 1.44
N LEU A 47 10.20 3.58 0.78
CA LEU A 47 10.55 3.94 -0.59
C LEU A 47 12.07 4.12 -0.80
N ARG A 48 12.78 4.61 0.21
CA ARG A 48 14.24 4.73 0.18
C ARG A 48 14.93 3.38 -0.05
N TYR A 49 14.39 2.31 0.53
CA TYR A 49 14.97 0.96 0.40
C TYR A 49 14.60 0.34 -0.93
N PHE A 50 13.38 0.51 -1.41
CA PHE A 50 12.98 0.18 -2.76
C PHE A 50 13.94 0.79 -3.79
N GLY A 51 14.16 2.10 -3.75
CA GLY A 51 15.02 2.79 -4.70
C GLY A 51 16.48 2.32 -4.70
N LYS A 52 17.01 1.83 -3.55
CA LYS A 52 18.34 1.26 -3.47
C LYS A 52 18.48 -0.14 -4.08
N GLN A 53 17.38 -0.87 -4.19
CA GLN A 53 17.35 -2.23 -4.74
C GLN A 53 17.09 -2.22 -6.24
N LEU A 54 16.64 -1.09 -6.81
CA LEU A 54 16.41 -0.98 -8.24
C LEU A 54 17.71 -1.10 -9.04
N ASP A 55 17.62 -1.85 -10.14
CA ASP A 55 18.69 -1.87 -11.15
C ASP A 55 18.90 -0.45 -11.72
N VAL A 56 20.15 -0.10 -11.96
CA VAL A 56 20.52 1.19 -12.54
C VAL A 56 19.95 1.40 -13.96
N ALA A 57 19.59 0.32 -14.65
CA ALA A 57 18.91 0.37 -15.95
C ALA A 57 17.45 0.81 -15.87
N VAL A 58 16.84 0.76 -14.69
CA VAL A 58 15.45 1.24 -14.50
C VAL A 58 15.43 2.76 -14.59
N SER A 59 14.75 3.26 -15.61
CA SER A 59 14.60 4.70 -15.89
C SER A 59 13.17 5.21 -15.70
N SER A 60 12.24 4.33 -15.32
CA SER A 60 10.84 4.72 -15.06
C SER A 60 10.33 3.96 -13.84
N VAL A 61 9.62 4.66 -12.97
CA VAL A 61 8.93 4.11 -11.80
C VAL A 61 7.51 4.64 -11.80
N ASN A 62 6.54 3.75 -11.63
CA ASN A 62 5.13 4.09 -11.55
C ASN A 62 4.66 3.94 -10.09
N VAL A 63 3.88 4.89 -9.60
CA VAL A 63 3.41 4.91 -8.20
C VAL A 63 1.91 5.14 -8.14
N LEU A 64 1.22 4.30 -7.40
CA LEU A 64 -0.17 4.46 -7.02
C LEU A 64 -0.22 4.89 -5.54
N VAL A 65 -0.59 6.13 -5.29
CA VAL A 65 -0.70 6.68 -3.93
C VAL A 65 -2.12 6.51 -3.44
N SER A 66 -2.29 5.82 -2.31
CA SER A 66 -3.60 5.60 -1.71
C SER A 66 -4.24 6.92 -1.25
N HIS A 67 -3.50 7.76 -0.56
CA HIS A 67 -3.90 9.08 -0.10
C HIS A 67 -2.67 9.91 0.34
N LEU A 68 -2.88 11.20 0.67
CA LEU A 68 -1.79 12.13 0.91
C LEU A 68 -1.46 12.34 2.41
N HIS A 69 -1.80 11.39 3.29
CA HIS A 69 -1.32 11.45 4.67
C HIS A 69 0.20 11.29 4.72
N TRP A 70 0.79 11.83 5.78
CA TRP A 70 2.24 12.01 5.86
C TRP A 70 3.03 10.70 5.77
N ASP A 71 2.55 9.65 6.38
CA ASP A 71 3.18 8.32 6.36
C ASP A 71 3.14 7.62 5.01
N HIS A 72 2.30 8.09 4.07
CA HIS A 72 2.24 7.58 2.70
C HIS A 72 3.04 8.40 1.70
N ILE A 73 3.58 9.57 2.07
CA ILE A 73 4.30 10.46 1.14
C ILE A 73 5.70 10.87 1.62
N GLN A 74 6.02 10.72 2.90
CA GLN A 74 7.26 11.27 3.50
C GLN A 74 8.55 10.66 2.95
N GLY A 75 8.49 9.49 2.33
CA GLY A 75 9.65 8.83 1.70
C GLY A 75 10.02 9.41 0.34
N LEU A 76 9.10 10.12 -0.33
CA LEU A 76 9.29 10.62 -1.69
C LEU A 76 10.61 11.37 -1.87
N PRO A 77 11.00 12.38 -1.06
CA PRO A 77 12.24 13.12 -1.27
C PRO A 77 13.53 12.30 -1.08
N PHE A 78 13.41 11.08 -0.57
CA PHE A 78 14.54 10.18 -0.30
C PHE A 78 14.67 9.04 -1.31
N LEU A 79 13.87 9.02 -2.37
CA LEU A 79 14.01 8.09 -3.48
C LEU A 79 15.28 8.43 -4.29
N PRO A 80 16.28 7.54 -4.38
CA PRO A 80 17.55 7.85 -5.06
C PRO A 80 17.39 8.21 -6.54
N GLN A 81 16.39 7.66 -7.22
CA GLN A 81 16.07 7.91 -8.63
C GLN A 81 15.70 9.36 -8.90
N LEU A 82 15.19 10.09 -7.91
CA LEU A 82 14.89 11.53 -8.06
C LEU A 82 16.13 12.40 -8.34
N GLN A 83 17.32 11.91 -8.03
CA GLN A 83 18.58 12.64 -8.30
C GLN A 83 19.13 12.38 -9.71
N ARG A 84 18.44 11.57 -10.51
CA ARG A 84 18.86 11.17 -11.85
C ARG A 84 18.03 11.92 -12.90
N ASP A 85 18.71 12.59 -13.84
CA ASP A 85 18.09 13.31 -14.95
C ASP A 85 17.57 12.39 -16.07
N ASP A 86 17.98 11.11 -16.06
CA ASP A 86 17.52 10.07 -16.97
C ASP A 86 16.35 9.23 -16.41
N CYS A 87 15.78 9.60 -15.26
CA CYS A 87 14.67 8.91 -14.63
C CYS A 87 13.35 9.68 -14.74
N ALA A 88 12.25 8.93 -14.88
CA ALA A 88 10.89 9.40 -14.77
C ALA A 88 10.18 8.75 -13.58
N LEU A 89 9.42 9.56 -12.84
CA LEU A 89 8.52 9.10 -11.77
C LEU A 89 7.11 9.54 -12.11
N ASN A 90 6.24 8.57 -12.37
CA ASN A 90 4.83 8.81 -12.66
C ASN A 90 4.01 8.49 -11.41
N ILE A 91 3.31 9.45 -10.85
CA ILE A 91 2.53 9.33 -9.61
C ILE A 91 1.06 9.50 -9.94
N TRP A 92 0.25 8.52 -9.60
CA TRP A 92 -1.22 8.61 -9.61
C TRP A 92 -1.68 8.73 -8.16
N ALA A 93 -2.38 9.82 -7.83
CA ALA A 93 -2.83 10.11 -6.47
C ALA A 93 -4.26 10.66 -6.48
N PRO A 94 -5.04 10.49 -5.40
CA PRO A 94 -6.42 10.94 -5.38
C PRO A 94 -6.54 12.46 -5.56
N ALA A 95 -7.51 12.89 -6.38
CA ALA A 95 -7.93 14.27 -6.46
C ALA A 95 -8.40 14.76 -5.10
N GLN A 96 -8.11 16.03 -4.75
CA GLN A 96 -8.40 16.57 -3.43
C GLN A 96 -9.74 17.32 -3.40
N ASP A 97 -10.50 17.16 -2.30
CA ASP A 97 -11.82 17.77 -2.10
C ASP A 97 -11.80 19.30 -2.04
N ASP A 98 -10.65 19.89 -1.69
CA ASP A 98 -10.49 21.36 -1.59
C ASP A 98 -10.09 22.03 -2.93
N GLY A 99 -10.01 21.25 -3.99
CA GLY A 99 -9.72 21.70 -5.35
C GLY A 99 -8.23 21.86 -5.65
N ARG A 100 -7.32 21.52 -4.73
CA ARG A 100 -5.89 21.42 -5.04
C ARG A 100 -5.62 20.14 -5.81
N THR A 101 -4.64 20.19 -6.71
CA THR A 101 -4.10 18.99 -7.34
C THR A 101 -3.21 18.20 -6.37
N ALA A 102 -3.06 16.91 -6.60
CA ALA A 102 -2.10 16.10 -5.86
C ALA A 102 -0.66 16.62 -6.00
N HIS A 103 -0.31 17.15 -7.19
CA HIS A 103 0.97 17.82 -7.43
C HIS A 103 1.18 19.03 -6.50
N GLU A 104 0.18 19.92 -6.38
CA GLU A 104 0.25 21.09 -5.47
C GLU A 104 0.41 20.65 -4.01
N CYS A 105 -0.29 19.61 -3.59
CA CYS A 105 -0.20 19.06 -2.23
C CYS A 105 1.18 18.45 -1.94
N LEU A 106 1.70 17.62 -2.85
CA LEU A 106 3.03 17.02 -2.73
C LEU A 106 4.13 18.10 -2.74
N ASN A 107 4.03 19.08 -3.62
CA ASN A 107 5.00 20.19 -3.68
C ASN A 107 4.93 21.07 -2.42
N ALA A 108 3.74 21.27 -1.83
CA ALA A 108 3.59 21.97 -0.56
C ALA A 108 4.20 21.19 0.63
N ALA A 109 4.13 19.87 0.61
CA ALA A 109 4.74 19.02 1.64
C ALA A 109 6.27 18.95 1.50
N ILE A 110 6.81 19.06 0.26
CA ILE A 110 8.25 18.93 -0.06
C ILE A 110 8.76 20.27 -0.59
N CYS A 111 8.81 21.26 0.26
CA CYS A 111 9.36 22.58 -0.05
C CYS A 111 9.85 23.29 1.21
N GLN A 112 10.59 24.39 1.04
CA GLN A 112 10.98 25.21 2.18
C GLN A 112 9.76 25.82 2.89
N PRO A 113 9.78 25.92 4.23
CA PRO A 113 10.88 25.60 5.13
C PRO A 113 10.94 24.12 5.59
N MET A 114 9.98 23.25 5.18
CA MET A 114 9.90 21.85 5.66
C MET A 114 10.98 20.97 5.04
N PHE A 115 11.31 21.22 3.77
CA PHE A 115 12.34 20.50 3.03
C PHE A 115 13.20 21.49 2.21
N PRO A 116 14.52 21.22 2.05
CA PRO A 116 15.43 22.22 1.47
C PRO A 116 15.24 22.47 -0.03
N VAL A 117 14.64 21.55 -0.76
CA VAL A 117 14.38 21.64 -2.21
C VAL A 117 12.91 21.33 -2.52
N SER A 118 12.37 21.88 -3.60
CA SER A 118 11.05 21.52 -4.11
C SER A 118 11.12 20.34 -5.08
N LEU A 119 9.98 19.70 -5.35
CA LEU A 119 9.89 18.65 -6.39
C LEU A 119 10.36 19.15 -7.76
N GLU A 120 10.14 20.41 -8.09
CA GLU A 120 10.55 21.03 -9.35
C GLU A 120 12.07 21.22 -9.48
N ALA A 121 12.81 21.22 -8.36
CA ALA A 121 14.26 21.37 -8.33
C ALA A 121 15.01 20.02 -8.32
N ILE A 122 14.29 18.91 -8.49
CA ILE A 122 14.81 17.55 -8.52
C ILE A 122 15.28 17.22 -9.95
N GLY A 123 16.27 16.33 -10.10
CA GLY A 123 16.82 15.96 -11.41
C GLY A 123 15.89 15.14 -12.29
N ALA A 124 15.12 14.21 -11.69
CA ALA A 124 14.18 13.36 -12.40
C ALA A 124 12.95 14.13 -12.93
N THR A 125 12.36 13.64 -14.01
CA THR A 125 11.04 14.08 -14.44
C THR A 125 9.99 13.50 -13.52
N VAL A 126 9.20 14.32 -12.83
CA VAL A 126 8.09 13.90 -11.96
C VAL A 126 6.77 14.35 -12.58
N GLU A 127 5.94 13.37 -12.95
CA GLU A 127 4.59 13.60 -13.45
C GLU A 127 3.58 13.13 -12.41
N VAL A 128 2.65 14.01 -12.01
CA VAL A 128 1.60 13.70 -11.03
C VAL A 128 0.24 13.80 -11.71
N HIS A 129 -0.52 12.73 -11.61
CA HIS A 129 -1.85 12.59 -12.18
C HIS A 129 -2.88 12.53 -11.07
N ASP A 130 -3.85 13.45 -11.10
CA ASP A 130 -5.02 13.38 -10.22
C ASP A 130 -5.93 12.23 -10.68
N VAL A 131 -6.32 11.38 -9.75
CA VAL A 131 -7.16 10.20 -10.00
C VAL A 131 -8.46 10.31 -9.24
N GLU A 132 -9.54 10.07 -9.95
CA GLU A 132 -10.86 9.72 -9.40
C GLU A 132 -11.11 8.22 -9.62
N PRO A 133 -12.09 7.60 -8.94
CA PRO A 133 -12.47 6.21 -9.18
C PRO A 133 -12.63 5.91 -10.68
N SER A 134 -11.81 5.02 -11.21
CA SER A 134 -11.73 4.74 -12.66
C SER A 134 -10.88 3.52 -12.96
N ASP A 135 -10.87 3.14 -14.24
CA ASP A 135 -10.03 2.07 -14.81
C ASP A 135 -9.05 2.67 -15.80
N TRP A 136 -7.77 2.24 -15.74
CA TRP A 136 -6.75 2.60 -16.74
C TRP A 136 -5.65 1.54 -16.83
N LYS A 137 -4.66 1.78 -17.69
CA LYS A 137 -3.51 0.88 -17.85
C LYS A 137 -2.21 1.60 -17.53
N ILE A 138 -1.29 0.85 -16.90
CA ILE A 138 0.12 1.23 -16.74
C ILE A 138 0.94 0.09 -17.34
N GLY A 139 1.52 0.30 -18.53
CA GLY A 139 2.15 -0.78 -19.26
C GLY A 139 1.17 -1.94 -19.52
N ALA A 140 1.52 -3.13 -19.03
CA ALA A 140 0.64 -4.32 -19.12
C ALA A 140 -0.24 -4.52 -17.85
N PHE A 141 -0.18 -3.63 -16.88
CA PHE A 141 -1.06 -3.67 -15.72
C PHE A 141 -2.40 -3.03 -16.04
N ASP A 142 -3.50 -3.74 -15.80
CA ASP A 142 -4.82 -3.15 -15.69
C ASP A 142 -5.02 -2.67 -14.25
N VAL A 143 -5.34 -1.38 -14.08
CA VAL A 143 -5.53 -0.74 -12.78
C VAL A 143 -6.98 -0.32 -12.65
N ASN A 144 -7.62 -0.70 -11.56
CA ASN A 144 -8.93 -0.20 -11.13
C ASN A 144 -8.77 0.48 -9.78
N ALA A 145 -9.37 1.67 -9.62
CA ALA A 145 -9.38 2.44 -8.37
C ALA A 145 -10.81 2.72 -7.91
N VAL A 146 -11.05 2.59 -6.61
CA VAL A 146 -12.32 2.97 -5.96
C VAL A 146 -12.05 3.81 -4.72
N ASN A 147 -13.03 4.60 -4.31
CA ASN A 147 -12.97 5.29 -3.02
C ASN A 147 -13.04 4.28 -1.87
N VAL A 148 -12.21 4.50 -0.87
CA VAL A 148 -12.20 3.75 0.38
C VAL A 148 -12.63 4.68 1.52
N PRO A 149 -13.56 4.27 2.40
CA PRO A 149 -13.90 5.05 3.59
C PRO A 149 -12.67 5.33 4.45
N HIS A 150 -12.29 6.61 4.56
CA HIS A 150 -11.17 7.09 5.35
C HIS A 150 -11.30 8.61 5.58
N ILE A 151 -10.35 9.23 6.31
CA ILE A 151 -10.30 10.67 6.52
C ILE A 151 -9.60 11.33 5.31
N GLY A 152 -10.36 12.07 4.50
CA GLY A 152 -9.90 12.65 3.24
C GLY A 152 -9.99 11.68 2.05
N PRO A 153 -9.75 12.20 0.82
CA PRO A 153 -9.80 11.39 -0.40
C PRO A 153 -8.81 10.23 -0.36
N THR A 154 -9.32 9.01 -0.42
CA THR A 154 -8.54 7.79 -0.29
C THR A 154 -8.98 6.77 -1.33
N LEU A 155 -8.02 6.17 -2.03
CA LEU A 155 -8.24 5.17 -3.06
C LEU A 155 -7.70 3.80 -2.63
N GLY A 156 -8.51 2.77 -2.87
CA GLY A 156 -8.04 1.39 -2.96
C GLY A 156 -7.78 1.05 -4.42
N TYR A 157 -6.79 0.22 -4.66
CA TYR A 157 -6.37 -0.17 -6.01
C TYR A 157 -6.47 -1.67 -6.20
N ARG A 158 -7.01 -2.10 -7.35
CA ARG A 158 -6.83 -3.45 -7.88
C ARG A 158 -5.94 -3.39 -9.10
N VAL A 159 -4.85 -4.16 -9.09
CA VAL A 159 -3.92 -4.28 -10.20
C VAL A 159 -3.98 -5.71 -10.72
N THR A 160 -4.27 -5.85 -12.01
CA THR A 160 -4.35 -7.15 -12.68
C THR A 160 -3.23 -7.27 -13.73
N TYR A 161 -2.53 -8.40 -13.72
CA TYR A 161 -1.49 -8.75 -14.67
C TYR A 161 -1.54 -10.26 -14.98
N ASN A 162 -1.71 -10.63 -16.24
CA ASN A 162 -1.81 -12.03 -16.68
C ASN A 162 -2.79 -12.86 -15.83
N ASP A 163 -4.03 -12.38 -15.71
CA ASP A 163 -5.12 -12.99 -14.95
C ASP A 163 -4.87 -13.17 -13.44
N ARG A 164 -3.89 -12.48 -12.88
CA ARG A 164 -3.66 -12.40 -11.45
C ARG A 164 -3.92 -11.00 -10.93
N SER A 165 -4.58 -10.93 -9.79
CA SER A 165 -5.03 -9.68 -9.21
C SER A 165 -4.49 -9.47 -7.81
N ILE A 166 -4.01 -8.24 -7.56
CA ILE A 166 -3.57 -7.76 -6.27
C ILE A 166 -4.42 -6.56 -5.91
N VAL A 167 -4.98 -6.56 -4.72
CA VAL A 167 -5.71 -5.42 -4.16
C VAL A 167 -4.89 -4.80 -3.05
N TYR A 168 -4.80 -3.47 -3.05
CA TYR A 168 -4.11 -2.68 -2.04
C TYR A 168 -5.06 -1.67 -1.41
N ILE A 169 -5.29 -1.78 -0.11
CA ILE A 169 -6.11 -0.90 0.71
C ILE A 169 -5.34 -0.67 2.01
N SER A 170 -4.52 0.39 2.05
CA SER A 170 -3.64 0.65 3.19
C SER A 170 -4.38 1.15 4.42
N ASP A 171 -5.40 2.01 4.21
CA ASP A 171 -6.17 2.68 5.26
C ASP A 171 -7.65 2.54 4.95
N HIS A 172 -8.40 2.02 5.91
CA HIS A 172 -9.82 1.74 5.75
C HIS A 172 -10.57 1.96 7.06
N GLN A 173 -11.41 2.98 7.08
CA GLN A 173 -12.29 3.23 8.22
C GLN A 173 -13.38 2.16 8.29
N GLU A 174 -13.33 1.33 9.32
CA GLU A 174 -14.37 0.37 9.60
C GLU A 174 -15.74 1.07 9.83
N PRO A 175 -16.83 0.60 9.23
CA PRO A 175 -18.15 1.16 9.49
C PRO A 175 -18.61 0.88 10.93
N SER A 176 -19.52 1.72 11.46
CA SER A 176 -20.04 1.55 12.83
C SER A 176 -20.78 0.22 13.03
N ASP A 177 -21.33 -0.36 11.97
CA ASP A 177 -21.84 -1.73 11.93
C ASP A 177 -20.82 -2.60 11.17
N ALA A 178 -19.97 -3.29 11.89
CA ALA A 178 -18.89 -4.13 11.36
C ALA A 178 -19.37 -5.34 10.55
N SER A 179 -20.69 -5.61 10.53
CA SER A 179 -21.26 -6.64 9.64
C SER A 179 -21.50 -6.15 8.22
N LEU A 180 -21.32 -4.85 7.98
CA LEU A 180 -21.50 -4.21 6.68
C LEU A 180 -20.16 -3.97 6.01
N PHE A 181 -20.11 -4.16 4.71
CA PHE A 181 -18.98 -3.79 3.87
C PHE A 181 -19.40 -2.72 2.87
N ASP A 182 -18.48 -1.78 2.60
CA ASP A 182 -18.70 -0.85 1.49
C ASP A 182 -18.79 -1.65 0.18
N PRO A 183 -19.86 -1.47 -0.62
CA PRO A 183 -20.06 -2.29 -1.83
C PRO A 183 -18.94 -2.13 -2.88
N ALA A 184 -18.36 -0.93 -3.01
CA ALA A 184 -17.28 -0.70 -3.97
C ALA A 184 -15.98 -1.38 -3.50
N VAL A 185 -15.69 -1.34 -2.21
CA VAL A 185 -14.54 -2.01 -1.61
C VAL A 185 -14.69 -3.53 -1.70
N LEU A 186 -15.88 -4.07 -1.40
CA LEU A 186 -16.16 -5.50 -1.51
C LEU A 186 -15.97 -5.99 -2.96
N GLU A 187 -16.50 -5.25 -3.94
CA GLU A 187 -16.35 -5.57 -5.36
C GLU A 187 -14.88 -5.47 -5.80
N LEU A 188 -14.14 -4.45 -5.35
CA LEU A 188 -12.69 -4.34 -5.63
C LEU A 188 -11.93 -5.58 -5.17
N CYS A 189 -12.29 -6.12 -3.98
CA CYS A 189 -11.67 -7.29 -3.38
C CYS A 189 -12.13 -8.62 -3.98
N ASN A 190 -13.23 -8.63 -4.74
CA ASN A 190 -13.91 -9.84 -5.20
C ASN A 190 -12.95 -10.82 -5.91
N ASN A 191 -12.79 -12.03 -5.33
CA ASN A 191 -11.91 -13.09 -5.81
C ASN A 191 -10.47 -12.64 -6.10
N ALA A 192 -9.90 -11.71 -5.31
CA ALA A 192 -8.51 -11.31 -5.47
C ALA A 192 -7.54 -12.45 -5.09
N ASP A 193 -6.46 -12.59 -5.86
CA ASP A 193 -5.38 -13.54 -5.51
C ASP A 193 -4.68 -13.08 -4.22
N VAL A 194 -4.46 -11.76 -4.07
CA VAL A 194 -3.86 -11.17 -2.87
C VAL A 194 -4.60 -9.89 -2.51
N LEU A 195 -5.01 -9.77 -1.25
CA LEU A 195 -5.50 -8.53 -0.64
C LEU A 195 -4.49 -8.05 0.41
N ILE A 196 -3.86 -6.90 0.18
CA ILE A 196 -3.04 -6.19 1.17
C ILE A 196 -3.97 -5.17 1.81
N HIS A 197 -4.24 -5.33 3.11
CA HIS A 197 -5.29 -4.54 3.76
C HIS A 197 -4.84 -3.99 5.11
N ASP A 198 -5.36 -2.79 5.44
CA ASP A 198 -5.27 -2.20 6.78
C ASP A 198 -5.64 -3.23 7.86
N ALA A 199 -4.79 -3.33 8.85
CA ALA A 199 -4.95 -4.23 10.00
C ALA A 199 -4.36 -3.58 11.26
N GLN A 200 -4.58 -2.27 11.43
CA GLN A 200 -3.89 -1.48 12.45
C GLN A 200 -4.32 -1.88 13.86
N PHE A 201 -5.61 -2.11 14.09
CA PHE A 201 -6.13 -2.28 15.45
C PHE A 201 -6.58 -3.69 15.78
N THR A 202 -6.25 -4.14 17.01
CA THR A 202 -6.99 -5.20 17.68
C THR A 202 -8.32 -4.65 18.23
N ASP A 203 -9.22 -5.52 18.68
CA ASP A 203 -10.46 -5.08 19.36
C ASP A 203 -10.18 -4.17 20.56
N VAL A 204 -9.10 -4.44 21.29
CA VAL A 204 -8.72 -3.65 22.47
C VAL A 204 -8.20 -2.28 22.06
N ASP A 205 -7.37 -2.21 21.02
CA ASP A 205 -6.79 -0.95 20.54
C ASP A 205 -7.83 -0.04 19.87
N TYR A 206 -8.88 -0.64 19.29
CA TYR A 206 -9.92 0.08 18.57
C TYR A 206 -10.83 0.93 19.49
N VAL A 207 -10.98 0.52 20.76
CA VAL A 207 -11.81 1.24 21.72
C VAL A 207 -11.33 2.69 21.91
N GLY A 208 -12.19 3.64 21.56
CA GLY A 208 -11.89 5.09 21.61
C GLY A 208 -11.14 5.61 20.38
N ARG A 209 -10.90 4.76 19.38
CA ARG A 209 -10.24 5.11 18.11
C ARG A 209 -11.12 4.84 16.88
N GLU A 210 -12.43 4.67 17.08
CA GLU A 210 -13.39 4.29 16.04
C GLU A 210 -13.48 5.29 14.88
N HIS A 211 -12.90 6.49 15.06
CA HIS A 211 -12.90 7.56 14.06
C HIS A 211 -11.50 7.96 13.58
N TRP A 212 -10.51 7.08 13.77
CA TRP A 212 -9.13 7.37 13.38
C TRP A 212 -8.81 6.99 11.92
N GLY A 213 -9.78 6.48 11.18
CA GLY A 213 -9.61 6.16 9.77
C GLY A 213 -9.14 4.74 9.48
N HIS A 214 -9.11 3.87 10.50
CA HIS A 214 -8.61 2.50 10.38
C HIS A 214 -9.63 1.46 10.81
N CYS A 215 -9.31 0.19 10.58
CA CYS A 215 -10.15 -0.91 10.96
C CYS A 215 -9.45 -1.88 11.94
N ARG A 216 -10.27 -2.79 12.46
CA ARG A 216 -9.79 -3.93 13.22
C ARG A 216 -9.28 -5.03 12.29
N ILE A 217 -8.35 -5.82 12.78
CA ILE A 217 -7.86 -7.02 12.09
C ILE A 217 -9.02 -7.97 11.77
N ASP A 218 -9.99 -8.09 12.69
CA ASP A 218 -11.19 -8.91 12.48
C ASP A 218 -12.05 -8.45 11.31
N TYR A 219 -12.18 -7.12 11.10
CA TYR A 219 -12.89 -6.57 9.96
C TYR A 219 -12.18 -6.87 8.64
N ALA A 220 -10.86 -6.68 8.58
CA ALA A 220 -10.04 -7.02 7.42
C ALA A 220 -10.17 -8.52 7.05
N PHE A 221 -10.15 -9.39 8.06
CA PHE A 221 -10.33 -10.81 7.88
C PHE A 221 -11.73 -11.17 7.37
N ALA A 222 -12.78 -10.58 7.96
CA ALA A 222 -14.16 -10.81 7.53
C ALA A 222 -14.40 -10.35 6.09
N LEU A 223 -13.84 -9.19 5.70
CA LEU A 223 -13.89 -8.70 4.31
C LEU A 223 -13.21 -9.67 3.35
N ALA A 224 -12.04 -10.19 3.71
CA ALA A 224 -11.31 -11.14 2.86
C ALA A 224 -12.08 -12.46 2.65
N VAL A 225 -12.74 -12.94 3.70
CA VAL A 225 -13.59 -14.16 3.61
C VAL A 225 -14.81 -13.90 2.75
N GLU A 226 -15.52 -12.79 2.96
CA GLU A 226 -16.73 -12.44 2.21
C GLU A 226 -16.43 -12.22 0.72
N ALA A 227 -15.29 -11.58 0.42
CA ALA A 227 -14.85 -11.32 -0.96
C ALA A 227 -14.24 -12.55 -1.66
N GLY A 228 -14.04 -13.67 -0.98
CA GLY A 228 -13.43 -14.88 -1.56
C GLY A 228 -11.94 -14.70 -1.92
N VAL A 229 -11.21 -13.89 -1.15
CA VAL A 229 -9.78 -13.63 -1.37
C VAL A 229 -8.95 -14.88 -1.12
N SER A 230 -7.95 -15.15 -1.96
CA SER A 230 -7.07 -16.31 -1.76
C SER A 230 -6.04 -16.08 -0.65
N THR A 231 -5.39 -14.91 -0.62
CA THR A 231 -4.39 -14.54 0.39
C THR A 231 -4.68 -13.16 0.96
N LEU A 232 -4.89 -13.06 2.26
CA LEU A 232 -4.95 -11.80 3.01
C LEU A 232 -3.57 -11.48 3.59
N VAL A 233 -3.06 -10.29 3.28
CA VAL A 233 -1.85 -9.74 3.89
C VAL A 233 -2.27 -8.64 4.87
N LEU A 234 -2.12 -8.89 6.16
CA LEU A 234 -2.33 -7.90 7.21
C LEU A 234 -1.20 -6.86 7.14
N PHE A 235 -1.57 -5.60 6.97
CA PHE A 235 -0.68 -4.50 6.66
C PHE A 235 -0.94 -3.30 7.57
N HIS A 236 -0.17 -2.24 7.45
CA HIS A 236 -0.36 -0.96 8.16
C HIS A 236 -0.38 -1.13 9.69
N HIS A 237 0.59 -1.90 10.22
CA HIS A 237 0.64 -2.24 11.65
C HIS A 237 0.79 -1.00 12.53
N ASP A 238 0.09 -0.96 13.66
CA ASP A 238 0.25 0.08 14.68
C ASP A 238 1.75 0.22 15.04
N PRO A 239 2.32 1.45 15.03
CA PRO A 239 3.75 1.65 15.29
C PRO A 239 4.20 1.23 16.69
N SER A 240 3.28 1.11 17.65
CA SER A 240 3.57 0.63 19.00
C SER A 240 3.54 -0.88 19.14
N ARG A 241 3.06 -1.62 18.12
CA ARG A 241 2.92 -3.07 18.17
C ARG A 241 4.27 -3.76 18.00
N SER A 242 4.61 -4.60 18.97
CA SER A 242 5.85 -5.36 18.97
C SER A 242 5.83 -6.53 17.97
N ASP A 243 7.01 -7.01 17.62
CA ASP A 243 7.21 -8.19 16.79
C ASP A 243 6.57 -9.45 17.39
N ASP A 244 6.59 -9.62 18.71
CA ASP A 244 6.00 -10.77 19.39
C ASP A 244 4.46 -10.73 19.35
N GLU A 245 3.87 -9.54 19.41
CA GLU A 245 2.42 -9.38 19.20
C GLU A 245 2.03 -9.66 17.76
N LEU A 246 2.84 -9.27 16.77
CA LEU A 246 2.60 -9.59 15.36
C LEU A 246 2.74 -11.09 15.09
N ASP A 247 3.69 -11.79 15.72
CA ASP A 247 3.80 -13.26 15.65
C ASP A 247 2.55 -13.94 16.21
N ALA A 248 2.03 -13.44 17.35
CA ALA A 248 0.81 -13.98 17.95
C ALA A 248 -0.42 -13.80 17.05
N ILE A 249 -0.56 -12.60 16.45
CA ILE A 249 -1.61 -12.27 15.46
C ILE A 249 -1.47 -13.21 14.23
N GLU A 250 -0.26 -13.36 13.70
CA GLU A 250 -0.02 -14.26 12.57
C GLU A 250 -0.45 -15.69 12.88
N GLY A 251 -0.08 -16.19 14.05
CA GLY A 251 -0.45 -17.54 14.50
C GLY A 251 -1.96 -17.72 14.62
N GLU A 252 -2.66 -16.77 15.21
CA GLU A 252 -4.11 -16.79 15.37
C GLU A 252 -4.82 -16.76 14.01
N TYR A 253 -4.51 -15.76 13.17
CA TYR A 253 -5.24 -15.57 11.91
C TYR A 253 -4.88 -16.61 10.85
N LYS A 254 -3.71 -17.24 10.89
CA LYS A 254 -3.42 -18.43 10.07
C LYS A 254 -4.34 -19.61 10.39
N LEU A 255 -4.62 -19.86 11.67
CA LEU A 255 -5.55 -20.91 12.06
C LEU A 255 -6.98 -20.60 11.59
N ARG A 256 -7.45 -19.37 11.84
CA ARG A 256 -8.77 -18.92 11.39
C ARG A 256 -8.90 -18.95 9.87
N GLY A 257 -7.84 -18.55 9.16
CA GLY A 257 -7.77 -18.57 7.71
C GLY A 257 -7.84 -19.97 7.13
N ALA A 258 -7.15 -20.95 7.73
CA ALA A 258 -7.22 -22.36 7.33
C ALA A 258 -8.66 -22.92 7.41
N ASP A 259 -9.43 -22.51 8.43
CA ASP A 259 -10.84 -22.90 8.58
C ASP A 259 -11.76 -22.21 7.56
N ALA A 260 -11.41 -20.99 7.15
CA ALA A 260 -12.20 -20.17 6.22
C ALA A 260 -11.79 -20.30 4.74
N GLY A 261 -10.68 -20.99 4.45
CA GLY A 261 -10.14 -21.13 3.10
C GLY A 261 -9.39 -19.90 2.57
N VAL A 262 -8.84 -19.08 3.48
CA VAL A 262 -8.04 -17.88 3.17
C VAL A 262 -6.64 -18.03 3.76
N ASP A 263 -5.60 -17.93 2.96
CA ASP A 263 -4.24 -17.84 3.48
C ASP A 263 -4.02 -16.48 4.15
N VAL A 264 -3.50 -16.44 5.38
CA VAL A 264 -3.23 -15.18 6.09
C VAL A 264 -1.74 -15.03 6.35
N VAL A 265 -1.23 -13.85 6.00
CA VAL A 265 0.19 -13.45 6.16
C VAL A 265 0.23 -12.11 6.87
N VAL A 266 1.15 -11.93 7.81
CA VAL A 266 1.46 -10.61 8.39
C VAL A 266 2.64 -10.00 7.64
N ALA A 267 2.44 -8.81 7.06
CA ALA A 267 3.46 -8.15 6.27
C ALA A 267 4.69 -7.79 7.12
N ARG A 268 5.89 -7.97 6.54
CA ARG A 268 7.15 -7.53 7.14
C ARG A 268 8.09 -6.99 6.08
N GLU A 269 8.95 -6.07 6.46
CA GLU A 269 9.95 -5.51 5.55
C GLU A 269 10.88 -6.60 4.99
N GLY A 270 11.16 -6.50 3.69
CA GLY A 270 11.96 -7.47 2.95
C GLY A 270 11.22 -8.76 2.59
N MET A 271 9.95 -8.92 2.97
CA MET A 271 9.15 -10.07 2.55
C MET A 271 8.85 -9.96 1.06
N GLU A 272 8.99 -11.09 0.37
CA GLU A 272 8.60 -11.28 -1.02
C GLU A 272 7.46 -12.30 -1.09
N LEU A 273 6.39 -11.93 -1.81
CA LEU A 273 5.26 -12.83 -2.07
C LEU A 273 5.17 -13.05 -3.58
N PHE A 274 5.43 -14.29 -4.00
CA PHE A 274 5.33 -14.67 -5.41
C PHE A 274 3.90 -15.05 -5.77
N VAL A 275 3.35 -14.39 -6.78
CA VAL A 275 2.03 -14.71 -7.35
C VAL A 275 2.26 -15.32 -8.73
N PRO A 276 2.11 -16.67 -8.88
CA PRO A 276 2.38 -17.36 -10.14
C PRO A 276 1.38 -16.94 -11.21
N CYS A 277 1.87 -16.53 -12.39
CA CYS A 277 1.03 -16.27 -13.56
C CYS A 277 0.78 -17.55 -14.33
N HIS A 278 -0.32 -17.64 -15.12
CA HIS A 278 -0.65 -18.84 -15.91
C HIS A 278 0.46 -19.27 -16.88
N ALA A 279 1.31 -18.32 -17.34
CA ALA A 279 2.46 -18.61 -18.19
C ALA A 279 3.60 -19.37 -17.47
N ASP A 280 3.67 -19.29 -16.14
CA ASP A 280 4.73 -19.91 -15.34
C ASP A 280 4.43 -21.39 -14.98
N VAL A 281 3.20 -21.86 -15.25
CA VAL A 281 2.76 -23.22 -14.90
C VAL A 281 3.15 -24.26 -15.96
N HIS A 282 3.67 -23.83 -17.11
CA HIS A 282 4.04 -24.68 -18.24
C HIS A 282 5.53 -24.60 -18.64
N ALA A 283 6.40 -24.02 -17.80
CA ALA A 283 7.83 -23.91 -18.04
C ALA A 283 8.66 -24.95 -17.27
#